data_32ad078d55504eca4829222f1d9c3041
#
_entry.id   32ad078d55504eca4829222f1d9c3041
#
_cell.length_a   1.000
_cell.length_b   1.000
_cell.length_c   1.000
_cell.angle_alpha   90.00
_cell.angle_beta   90.00
_cell.angle_gamma   90.00
#
_symmetry.space_group_name_H-M   'P 1'
#
loop_
_entity.id
_entity.type
_entity.pdbx_description
1 polymer ?
#
loop_
_entity_poly.entity_id
_entity_poly.type
_entity_poly.pdbx_seq_one_letter_code
_entity_poly.pdbx_strand_id
1 'polypeptide(L)'
;VHGAEDMERNVYIDVVVQPPPDAEDMILVTDIPDRVRVRLKGSRARLNAIRQENLPPTDIKLKTVEEPRYYFEKEVFDLPTGVTVVGVVPPSLAFKWVPQASRQLPVELSLDGELPDDLEWAGEAEVFPPKVQVEGPRDVVNSMRTVRAMEIDISALAAGVIQREIPLVGAPANTTFEAPSVLVTLRVQPKMVERVLSPLRVDAEGAVPQSIRPRAVTARIRGPQNVVNELNPASVLAVVNLGALESQQGNFRVPVELRGLPDGVEAIAVEPGEVTVELEERAGTN
;
A
#
# COMPACT_ATOMS: atom_id res chain seq x y z
N VAL A 1 28.32 -22.52 -67.58
CA VAL A 1 28.56 -21.70 -66.42
C VAL A 1 27.16 -21.41 -65.81
N HIS A 2 26.76 -22.21 -64.86
CA HIS A 2 25.50 -21.92 -64.12
C HIS A 2 25.78 -20.71 -63.25
N GLY A 3 25.20 -19.55 -63.56
CA GLY A 3 25.18 -18.40 -62.74
C GLY A 3 24.45 -18.79 -61.40
N ALA A 4 25.12 -18.66 -60.29
CA ALA A 4 24.49 -18.84 -58.99
C ALA A 4 23.33 -17.85 -58.94
N GLU A 5 22.09 -18.35 -58.94
CA GLU A 5 20.90 -17.50 -58.79
C GLU A 5 20.98 -16.77 -57.47
N ASP A 6 21.02 -15.45 -57.55
CA ASP A 6 20.91 -14.61 -56.37
C ASP A 6 19.51 -14.79 -55.76
N MET A 7 19.49 -15.04 -54.48
CA MET A 7 18.26 -15.17 -53.68
C MET A 7 18.12 -13.98 -52.71
N GLU A 8 16.91 -13.76 -52.27
CA GLU A 8 16.63 -12.78 -51.24
C GLU A 8 16.19 -13.48 -49.94
N ARG A 9 16.60 -12.94 -48.82
CA ARG A 9 16.21 -13.39 -47.47
C ARG A 9 16.00 -12.22 -46.53
N ASN A 10 14.96 -12.29 -45.72
CA ASN A 10 14.72 -11.32 -44.65
C ASN A 10 15.42 -11.77 -43.35
N VAL A 11 16.10 -10.84 -42.73
CA VAL A 11 16.68 -11.00 -41.40
C VAL A 11 16.26 -9.82 -40.52
N TYR A 12 16.31 -10.02 -39.19
CA TYR A 12 16.04 -8.97 -38.20
C TYR A 12 17.36 -8.58 -37.57
N ILE A 13 17.64 -7.29 -37.55
CA ILE A 13 18.85 -6.72 -36.93
C ILE A 13 18.45 -5.77 -35.83
N ASP A 14 19.02 -5.98 -34.64
CA ASP A 14 18.81 -5.10 -33.51
C ASP A 14 19.40 -3.72 -33.81
N VAL A 15 18.73 -2.68 -33.37
CA VAL A 15 19.17 -1.29 -33.49
C VAL A 15 19.45 -0.69 -32.14
N VAL A 16 20.56 0.02 -32.02
CA VAL A 16 20.97 0.76 -30.82
C VAL A 16 21.14 2.21 -31.19
N VAL A 17 20.39 3.08 -30.51
CA VAL A 17 20.46 4.53 -30.72
C VAL A 17 21.59 5.11 -29.88
N GLN A 18 22.54 5.77 -30.52
CA GLN A 18 23.58 6.56 -29.86
C GLN A 18 23.08 8.00 -29.75
N PRO A 19 22.91 8.54 -28.55
CA PRO A 19 22.48 9.91 -28.37
C PRO A 19 23.44 10.90 -29.02
N PRO A 20 22.93 11.98 -29.65
CA PRO A 20 23.80 13.02 -30.18
C PRO A 20 24.53 13.78 -29.07
N PRO A 21 25.64 14.48 -29.36
CA PRO A 21 26.43 15.19 -28.34
C PRO A 21 25.65 16.30 -27.61
N ASP A 22 24.65 16.89 -28.25
CA ASP A 22 23.78 17.92 -27.70
C ASP A 22 22.50 17.39 -27.00
N ALA A 23 22.43 16.07 -26.80
CA ALA A 23 21.30 15.42 -26.09
C ALA A 23 21.48 15.37 -24.57
N GLU A 24 22.48 16.01 -24.02
CA GLU A 24 22.61 16.20 -22.57
C GLU A 24 21.36 16.93 -22.06
N ASP A 25 20.73 16.42 -21.00
CA ASP A 25 19.46 16.93 -20.47
C ASP A 25 18.26 16.85 -21.45
N MET A 26 18.35 16.00 -22.46
CA MET A 26 17.26 15.72 -23.39
C MET A 26 16.79 14.27 -23.27
N ILE A 27 15.53 14.03 -23.56
CA ILE A 27 14.94 12.68 -23.59
C ILE A 27 14.27 12.43 -24.93
N LEU A 28 14.46 11.23 -25.46
CA LEU A 28 13.81 10.78 -26.69
C LEU A 28 12.38 10.36 -26.38
N VAL A 29 11.41 10.97 -27.05
CA VAL A 29 9.97 10.72 -26.82
C VAL A 29 9.28 9.94 -27.93
N THR A 30 10.00 9.58 -29.00
CA THR A 30 9.49 8.73 -30.07
C THR A 30 9.75 7.26 -29.78
N ASP A 31 8.80 6.39 -30.13
CA ASP A 31 8.99 4.96 -30.08
C ASP A 31 9.92 4.50 -31.20
N ILE A 32 11.02 3.89 -30.82
CA ILE A 32 11.98 3.31 -31.73
C ILE A 32 11.86 1.78 -31.64
N PRO A 33 11.69 1.07 -32.77
CA PRO A 33 11.67 -0.38 -32.77
C PRO A 33 13.02 -0.95 -32.32
N ASP A 34 13.01 -2.03 -31.55
CA ASP A 34 14.21 -2.70 -31.06
C ASP A 34 15.03 -3.32 -32.20
N ARG A 35 14.37 -3.66 -33.29
CA ARG A 35 14.97 -4.28 -34.47
C ARG A 35 14.28 -3.84 -35.75
N VAL A 36 15.03 -3.88 -36.85
CA VAL A 36 14.53 -3.62 -38.18
C VAL A 36 14.63 -4.88 -39.03
N ARG A 37 13.70 -5.01 -39.98
CA ARG A 37 13.75 -6.08 -40.97
C ARG A 37 14.58 -5.66 -42.15
N VAL A 38 15.66 -6.41 -42.43
CA VAL A 38 16.59 -6.16 -43.54
C VAL A 38 16.44 -7.26 -44.57
N ARG A 39 16.18 -6.87 -45.79
CA ARG A 39 16.14 -7.80 -46.93
C ARG A 39 17.51 -7.87 -47.55
N LEU A 40 18.09 -9.07 -47.54
CA LEU A 40 19.43 -9.36 -48.03
C LEU A 40 19.34 -10.06 -49.37
N LYS A 41 20.30 -9.78 -50.26
CA LYS A 41 20.50 -10.46 -51.54
C LYS A 41 21.89 -11.06 -51.62
N GLY A 42 21.99 -12.27 -52.12
CA GLY A 42 23.26 -12.95 -52.32
C GLY A 42 23.08 -14.38 -52.76
N SER A 43 24.20 -15.11 -52.95
CA SER A 43 24.12 -16.52 -53.29
C SER A 43 23.47 -17.34 -52.19
N ARG A 44 22.75 -18.39 -52.56
CA ARG A 44 22.04 -19.29 -51.63
C ARG A 44 22.93 -19.79 -50.50
N ALA A 45 24.16 -20.17 -50.82
CA ALA A 45 25.09 -20.68 -49.81
C ALA A 45 25.47 -19.62 -48.78
N ARG A 46 25.70 -18.37 -49.18
CA ARG A 46 26.03 -17.26 -48.27
C ARG A 46 24.85 -16.85 -47.41
N LEU A 47 23.65 -16.77 -47.98
CA LEU A 47 22.45 -16.43 -47.22
C LEU A 47 22.12 -17.52 -46.18
N ASN A 48 22.28 -18.80 -46.53
CA ASN A 48 22.05 -19.91 -45.62
C ASN A 48 23.08 -19.99 -44.47
N ALA A 49 24.28 -19.46 -44.69
CA ALA A 49 25.31 -19.39 -43.66
C ALA A 49 25.06 -18.32 -42.59
N ILE A 50 24.16 -17.35 -42.87
CA ILE A 50 23.81 -16.30 -41.91
C ILE A 50 22.89 -16.87 -40.86
N ARG A 51 23.33 -16.80 -39.61
CA ARG A 51 22.50 -17.11 -38.41
C ARG A 51 21.99 -15.82 -37.79
N GLN A 52 20.67 -15.75 -37.55
CA GLN A 52 20.00 -14.59 -37.02
C GLN A 52 20.62 -14.13 -35.67
N GLU A 53 20.95 -15.07 -34.79
CA GLU A 53 21.55 -14.83 -33.48
C GLU A 53 22.98 -14.26 -33.50
N ASN A 54 23.68 -14.40 -34.65
CA ASN A 54 25.08 -13.95 -34.81
C ASN A 54 25.18 -12.59 -35.52
N LEU A 55 24.06 -11.99 -35.91
CA LEU A 55 24.08 -10.69 -36.55
C LEU A 55 24.36 -9.60 -35.49
N PRO A 56 25.41 -8.77 -35.69
CA PRO A 56 25.70 -7.70 -34.75
C PRO A 56 24.62 -6.61 -34.82
N PRO A 57 24.33 -5.93 -33.68
CA PRO A 57 23.42 -4.81 -33.69
C PRO A 57 23.97 -3.65 -34.50
N THR A 58 23.08 -2.85 -35.06
CA THR A 58 23.43 -1.66 -35.84
C THR A 58 23.32 -0.43 -34.95
N ASP A 59 24.41 0.34 -34.88
CA ASP A 59 24.44 1.63 -34.19
C ASP A 59 23.87 2.73 -35.05
N ILE A 60 22.84 3.42 -34.54
CA ILE A 60 22.30 4.63 -35.15
C ILE A 60 22.96 5.82 -34.47
N LYS A 61 23.84 6.50 -35.21
CA LYS A 61 24.56 7.69 -34.76
C LYS A 61 23.86 8.94 -35.23
N LEU A 62 23.21 9.65 -34.30
CA LEU A 62 22.59 10.94 -34.56
C LEU A 62 23.61 12.05 -34.37
N LYS A 63 23.53 13.10 -35.22
CA LYS A 63 24.45 14.24 -35.18
C LYS A 63 23.99 15.33 -34.25
N THR A 64 22.68 15.64 -34.25
CA THR A 64 22.06 16.66 -33.38
C THR A 64 20.67 16.22 -32.94
N VAL A 65 20.15 16.83 -31.87
CA VAL A 65 18.76 16.61 -31.41
C VAL A 65 17.70 17.16 -32.35
N GLU A 66 18.09 18.04 -33.25
CA GLU A 66 17.19 18.65 -34.26
C GLU A 66 17.00 17.78 -35.50
N GLU A 67 17.77 16.71 -35.65
CA GLU A 67 17.64 15.75 -36.75
C GLU A 67 16.32 14.97 -36.61
N PRO A 68 15.33 15.25 -37.51
CA PRO A 68 13.98 14.73 -37.29
C PRO A 68 13.80 13.29 -37.70
N ARG A 69 14.72 12.79 -38.57
CA ARG A 69 14.61 11.47 -39.16
C ARG A 69 15.98 10.92 -39.53
N TYR A 70 16.17 9.63 -39.23
CA TYR A 70 17.34 8.88 -39.64
C TYR A 70 16.95 7.92 -40.75
N TYR A 71 17.72 7.95 -41.89
CA TYR A 71 17.55 7.05 -43.01
C TYR A 71 18.61 5.97 -42.96
N PHE A 72 18.21 4.71 -43.11
CA PHE A 72 19.16 3.62 -43.14
C PHE A 72 19.92 3.61 -44.45
N GLU A 73 21.24 3.72 -44.35
CA GLU A 73 22.16 3.49 -45.45
C GLU A 73 22.59 2.01 -45.45
N LYS A 74 22.85 1.45 -46.65
CA LYS A 74 23.19 0.02 -46.79
C LYS A 74 24.47 -0.35 -46.04
N GLU A 75 25.39 0.58 -45.92
CA GLU A 75 26.73 0.43 -45.32
C GLU A 75 26.67 0.38 -43.78
N VAL A 76 25.57 0.77 -43.19
CA VAL A 76 25.39 0.76 -41.73
C VAL A 76 25.37 -0.64 -41.15
N PHE A 77 24.94 -1.62 -41.93
CA PHE A 77 24.83 -3.00 -41.47
C PHE A 77 26.14 -3.75 -41.68
N ASP A 78 26.66 -4.38 -40.63
CA ASP A 78 27.83 -5.25 -40.68
C ASP A 78 27.39 -6.65 -41.11
N LEU A 79 27.65 -6.94 -42.38
CA LEU A 79 27.23 -8.17 -43.05
C LEU A 79 28.41 -8.92 -43.66
N PRO A 80 28.29 -10.26 -43.81
CA PRO A 80 29.31 -11.04 -44.48
C PRO A 80 29.56 -10.61 -45.93
N THR A 81 30.79 -10.76 -46.38
CA THR A 81 31.19 -10.43 -47.75
C THR A 81 30.33 -11.16 -48.78
N GLY A 82 29.85 -10.43 -49.78
CA GLY A 82 29.05 -10.96 -50.89
C GLY A 82 27.55 -11.08 -50.59
N VAL A 83 27.11 -10.43 -49.51
CA VAL A 83 25.70 -10.20 -49.19
C VAL A 83 25.45 -8.70 -49.27
N THR A 84 24.38 -8.30 -49.94
CA THR A 84 23.98 -6.90 -50.09
C THR A 84 22.61 -6.64 -49.54
N VAL A 85 22.38 -5.43 -49.02
CA VAL A 85 21.07 -4.96 -48.53
C VAL A 85 20.27 -4.43 -49.73
N VAL A 86 19.07 -4.95 -49.92
CA VAL A 86 18.15 -4.50 -50.97
C VAL A 86 16.93 -3.76 -50.45
N GLY A 87 16.70 -3.81 -49.15
CA GLY A 87 15.63 -3.07 -48.50
C GLY A 87 15.68 -3.16 -46.96
N VAL A 88 15.17 -2.15 -46.32
CA VAL A 88 15.04 -2.07 -44.87
C VAL A 88 13.62 -1.63 -44.53
N VAL A 89 12.98 -2.29 -43.55
CA VAL A 89 11.64 -1.95 -43.10
C VAL A 89 11.65 -1.79 -41.57
N PRO A 90 11.32 -0.61 -41.05
CA PRO A 90 11.06 0.66 -41.78
C PRO A 90 12.33 1.24 -42.41
N PRO A 91 12.22 1.99 -43.53
CA PRO A 91 13.39 2.55 -44.20
C PRO A 91 14.01 3.74 -43.47
N SER A 92 13.28 4.33 -42.56
CA SER A 92 13.72 5.45 -41.71
C SER A 92 13.05 5.42 -40.36
N LEU A 93 13.67 6.06 -39.37
CA LEU A 93 13.16 6.22 -38.03
C LEU A 93 13.01 7.71 -37.73
N ALA A 94 11.88 8.07 -37.08
CA ALA A 94 11.65 9.42 -36.60
C ALA A 94 12.21 9.60 -35.20
N PHE A 95 12.85 10.73 -34.95
CA PHE A 95 13.39 11.10 -33.63
C PHE A 95 12.86 12.43 -33.18
N LYS A 96 12.37 12.47 -31.96
CA LYS A 96 11.99 13.71 -31.31
C LYS A 96 12.59 13.74 -29.92
N TRP A 97 13.45 14.72 -29.69
CA TRP A 97 14.08 14.99 -28.40
C TRP A 97 13.41 16.19 -27.75
N VAL A 98 13.16 16.08 -26.47
CA VAL A 98 12.58 17.17 -25.65
C VAL A 98 13.41 17.35 -24.40
N PRO A 99 13.38 18.56 -23.78
CA PRO A 99 14.06 18.77 -22.52
C PRO A 99 13.56 17.84 -21.42
N GLN A 100 14.48 17.31 -20.65
CA GLN A 100 14.24 16.47 -19.50
C GLN A 100 14.18 17.29 -18.22
N ALA A 101 13.39 16.86 -17.27
CA ALA A 101 13.38 17.40 -15.91
C ALA A 101 13.25 16.26 -14.90
N SER A 102 13.74 16.53 -13.71
CA SER A 102 13.63 15.65 -12.55
C SER A 102 13.07 16.45 -11.37
N ARG A 103 12.06 15.91 -10.69
CA ARG A 103 11.43 16.53 -9.51
C ARG A 103 11.07 15.48 -8.49
N GLN A 104 11.15 15.86 -7.21
CA GLN A 104 10.59 15.06 -6.12
C GLN A 104 9.14 15.46 -5.90
N LEU A 105 8.22 14.49 -6.04
CA LEU A 105 6.80 14.69 -5.88
C LEU A 105 6.27 13.84 -4.73
N PRO A 106 5.30 14.36 -3.95
CA PRO A 106 4.67 13.60 -2.89
C PRO A 106 3.86 12.44 -3.44
N VAL A 107 3.83 11.35 -2.69
CA VAL A 107 3.00 10.18 -3.00
C VAL A 107 1.60 10.40 -2.46
N GLU A 108 0.61 10.19 -3.30
CA GLU A 108 -0.81 10.25 -2.96
C GLU A 108 -1.35 8.83 -2.78
N LEU A 109 -1.94 8.57 -1.61
CA LEU A 109 -2.63 7.31 -1.33
C LEU A 109 -4.09 7.40 -1.76
N SER A 110 -4.60 6.30 -2.30
CA SER A 110 -6.01 6.11 -2.57
C SER A 110 -6.51 4.89 -1.80
N LEU A 111 -7.56 5.08 -1.00
CA LEU A 111 -8.21 4.04 -0.23
C LEU A 111 -9.56 3.72 -0.86
N ASP A 112 -9.84 2.45 -1.05
CA ASP A 112 -11.13 1.96 -1.58
C ASP A 112 -11.93 1.26 -0.50
N GLY A 113 -13.24 1.56 -0.46
CA GLY A 113 -14.16 1.02 0.51
C GLY A 113 -14.19 1.79 1.84
N GLU A 114 -14.81 1.18 2.81
CA GLU A 114 -14.93 1.71 4.17
C GLU A 114 -14.38 0.70 5.17
N LEU A 115 -13.85 1.20 6.28
CA LEU A 115 -13.45 0.33 7.39
C LEU A 115 -14.67 -0.44 7.91
N PRO A 116 -14.50 -1.68 8.41
CA PRO A 116 -15.53 -2.37 9.17
C PRO A 116 -16.10 -1.49 10.28
N ASP A 117 -17.40 -1.62 10.55
CA ASP A 117 -18.15 -0.74 11.47
C ASP A 117 -17.61 -0.71 12.91
N ASP A 118 -16.96 -1.80 13.31
CA ASP A 118 -16.36 -1.98 14.63
C ASP A 118 -14.94 -1.47 14.76
N LEU A 119 -14.38 -0.90 13.67
CA LEU A 119 -13.01 -0.42 13.59
C LEU A 119 -12.95 1.09 13.32
N GLU A 120 -11.85 1.69 13.74
CA GLU A 120 -11.50 3.09 13.47
C GLU A 120 -10.00 3.26 13.21
N TRP A 121 -9.62 4.36 12.61
CA TRP A 121 -8.22 4.70 12.41
C TRP A 121 -7.55 5.06 13.74
N ALA A 122 -6.39 4.45 14.00
CA ALA A 122 -5.54 4.75 15.16
C ALA A 122 -4.47 5.83 14.87
N GLY A 123 -4.56 6.49 13.75
CA GLY A 123 -3.64 7.53 13.30
C GLY A 123 -3.70 7.72 11.79
N GLU A 124 -2.91 8.64 11.30
CA GLU A 124 -2.78 8.87 9.85
C GLU A 124 -1.98 7.75 9.18
N ALA A 125 -2.29 7.50 7.91
CA ALA A 125 -1.50 6.59 7.08
C ALA A 125 -0.09 7.16 6.85
N GLU A 126 0.91 6.32 7.01
CA GLU A 126 2.30 6.67 6.75
C GLU A 126 2.76 6.06 5.43
N VAL A 127 3.49 6.83 4.65
CA VAL A 127 4.05 6.41 3.36
C VAL A 127 5.55 6.61 3.38
N PHE A 128 6.31 5.57 3.03
CA PHE A 128 7.76 5.65 2.94
C PHE A 128 8.27 5.09 1.58
N PRO A 129 9.07 5.84 0.83
CA PRO A 129 9.37 7.24 1.03
C PRO A 129 8.14 8.16 0.79
N PRO A 130 8.02 9.30 1.49
CA PRO A 130 6.86 10.21 1.32
C PRO A 130 6.87 10.96 0.00
N LYS A 131 8.05 11.07 -0.63
CA LYS A 131 8.27 11.68 -1.94
C LYS A 131 9.08 10.74 -2.81
N VAL A 132 8.79 10.76 -4.09
CA VAL A 132 9.47 9.96 -5.12
C VAL A 132 10.01 10.88 -6.20
N GLN A 133 11.23 10.60 -6.64
CA GLN A 133 11.81 11.31 -7.78
C GLN A 133 11.16 10.84 -9.07
N VAL A 134 10.72 11.80 -9.85
CA VAL A 134 10.09 11.62 -11.15
C VAL A 134 10.98 12.26 -12.21
N GLU A 135 11.28 11.51 -13.24
CA GLU A 135 12.14 11.92 -14.35
C GLU A 135 11.43 11.71 -15.68
N GLY A 136 11.48 12.69 -16.56
CA GLY A 136 10.83 12.61 -17.85
C GLY A 136 10.82 13.94 -18.59
N PRO A 137 9.98 14.08 -19.63
CA PRO A 137 9.82 15.33 -20.36
C PRO A 137 9.47 16.50 -19.41
N ARG A 138 10.20 17.60 -19.54
CA ARG A 138 10.07 18.76 -18.63
C ARG A 138 8.63 19.23 -18.46
N ASP A 139 7.89 19.37 -19.56
CA ASP A 139 6.52 19.88 -19.51
C ASP A 139 5.58 18.92 -18.78
N VAL A 140 5.78 17.62 -18.97
CA VAL A 140 5.02 16.56 -18.28
C VAL A 140 5.33 16.57 -16.78
N VAL A 141 6.61 16.52 -16.42
CA VAL A 141 7.06 16.49 -15.02
C VAL A 141 6.62 17.75 -14.28
N ASN A 142 6.71 18.93 -14.93
CA ASN A 142 6.29 20.19 -14.32
C ASN A 142 4.77 20.31 -14.13
N SER A 143 3.99 19.61 -14.92
CA SER A 143 2.53 19.56 -14.79
C SER A 143 2.05 18.61 -13.69
N MET A 144 2.89 17.65 -13.29
CA MET A 144 2.56 16.69 -12.24
C MET A 144 2.61 17.33 -10.86
N ARG A 145 1.68 16.99 -10.00
CA ARG A 145 1.63 17.48 -8.61
C ARG A 145 1.95 16.37 -7.62
N THR A 146 1.52 15.15 -7.91
CA THR A 146 1.65 13.98 -7.05
C THR A 146 1.98 12.75 -7.88
N VAL A 147 2.47 11.72 -7.20
CA VAL A 147 2.61 10.37 -7.74
C VAL A 147 1.58 9.49 -7.03
N ARG A 148 0.75 8.79 -7.78
CA ARG A 148 -0.30 7.96 -7.21
C ARG A 148 0.19 6.55 -6.90
N ALA A 149 -0.12 6.08 -5.70
CA ALA A 149 -0.02 4.68 -5.35
C ALA A 149 -1.27 3.91 -5.83
N MET A 150 -1.11 2.61 -6.05
CA MET A 150 -2.24 1.73 -6.34
C MET A 150 -3.26 1.82 -5.20
N GLU A 151 -4.54 1.73 -5.54
CA GLU A 151 -5.64 1.76 -4.59
C GLU A 151 -5.58 0.60 -3.59
N ILE A 152 -5.81 0.92 -2.32
CA ILE A 152 -5.78 -0.05 -1.21
C ILE A 152 -7.21 -0.31 -0.77
N ASP A 153 -7.66 -1.56 -0.85
CA ASP A 153 -8.94 -1.98 -0.28
C ASP A 153 -8.84 -2.08 1.24
N ILE A 154 -9.63 -1.26 1.94
CA ILE A 154 -9.68 -1.18 3.40
C ILE A 154 -10.87 -1.91 4.00
N SER A 155 -11.77 -2.45 3.20
CA SER A 155 -13.03 -3.08 3.65
C SER A 155 -12.83 -4.38 4.44
N ALA A 156 -11.70 -5.04 4.26
CA ALA A 156 -11.35 -6.31 4.91
C ALA A 156 -10.19 -6.19 5.91
N LEU A 157 -9.87 -4.99 6.35
CA LEU A 157 -8.80 -4.77 7.33
C LEU A 157 -9.20 -5.28 8.72
N ALA A 158 -8.22 -5.81 9.45
CA ALA A 158 -8.34 -6.16 10.86
C ALA A 158 -7.65 -5.10 11.73
N ALA A 159 -7.97 -5.10 13.04
CA ALA A 159 -7.27 -4.25 13.99
C ALA A 159 -5.78 -4.62 14.07
N GLY A 160 -4.93 -3.62 14.16
CA GLY A 160 -3.49 -3.75 14.25
C GLY A 160 -2.73 -2.77 13.37
N VAL A 161 -1.44 -3.00 13.24
CA VAL A 161 -0.53 -2.27 12.34
C VAL A 161 -0.37 -3.08 11.06
N ILE A 162 -0.78 -2.51 9.95
CA ILE A 162 -0.74 -3.15 8.63
C ILE A 162 0.34 -2.44 7.81
N GLN A 163 1.32 -3.19 7.34
CA GLN A 163 2.35 -2.71 6.44
C GLN A 163 2.23 -3.43 5.11
N ARG A 164 2.17 -2.67 4.02
CA ARG A 164 2.09 -3.20 2.66
C ARG A 164 2.99 -2.41 1.72
N GLU A 165 3.64 -3.13 0.84
CA GLU A 165 4.33 -2.55 -0.30
C GLU A 165 3.32 -2.31 -1.42
N ILE A 166 3.12 -1.04 -1.79
CA ILE A 166 2.10 -0.63 -2.75
C ILE A 166 2.80 -0.08 -3.99
N PRO A 167 2.54 -0.66 -5.18
CA PRO A 167 3.08 -0.17 -6.43
C PRO A 167 2.64 1.26 -6.74
N LEU A 168 3.53 2.04 -7.34
CA LEU A 168 3.18 3.32 -7.93
C LEU A 168 2.60 3.12 -9.32
N VAL A 169 1.58 3.87 -9.68
CA VAL A 169 0.83 3.72 -10.92
C VAL A 169 0.67 5.05 -11.65
N GLY A 170 0.30 4.96 -12.93
CA GLY A 170 -0.05 6.13 -13.73
C GLY A 170 1.15 6.97 -14.16
N ALA A 171 2.34 6.35 -14.34
CA ALA A 171 3.47 7.04 -14.95
C ALA A 171 3.09 7.50 -16.38
N PRO A 172 3.20 8.80 -16.70
CA PRO A 172 3.00 9.27 -18.06
C PRO A 172 4.01 8.65 -19.04
N ALA A 173 3.71 8.74 -20.34
CA ALA A 173 4.64 8.28 -21.36
C ALA A 173 6.01 8.94 -21.22
N ASN A 174 7.07 8.17 -21.41
CA ASN A 174 8.48 8.61 -21.27
C ASN A 174 8.86 9.16 -19.91
N THR A 175 8.08 8.82 -18.87
CA THR A 175 8.29 9.24 -17.49
C THR A 175 8.54 8.03 -16.62
N THR A 176 9.54 8.13 -15.76
CA THR A 176 9.93 7.08 -14.83
C THR A 176 9.88 7.57 -13.39
N PHE A 177 9.50 6.67 -12.48
CA PHE A 177 9.59 6.86 -11.05
C PHE A 177 10.85 6.15 -10.54
N GLU A 178 11.65 6.82 -9.73
CA GLU A 178 12.87 6.22 -9.16
C GLU A 178 12.55 4.98 -8.31
N ALA A 179 11.46 5.01 -7.56
CA ALA A 179 10.96 3.86 -6.81
C ALA A 179 9.75 3.25 -7.53
N PRO A 180 9.68 1.92 -7.69
CA PRO A 180 8.52 1.26 -8.29
C PRO A 180 7.34 1.14 -7.33
N SER A 181 7.59 1.21 -6.02
CA SER A 181 6.62 1.02 -4.95
C SER A 181 6.99 1.83 -3.71
N VAL A 182 6.03 1.98 -2.82
CA VAL A 182 6.21 2.59 -1.49
C VAL A 182 5.69 1.66 -0.40
N LEU A 183 6.28 1.77 0.79
CA LEU A 183 5.77 1.08 1.97
C LEU A 183 4.71 1.94 2.63
N VAL A 184 3.51 1.39 2.78
CA VAL A 184 2.38 2.04 3.43
C VAL A 184 2.13 1.37 4.77
N THR A 185 2.05 2.17 5.82
CA THR A 185 1.70 1.73 7.17
C THR A 185 0.34 2.30 7.56
N LEU A 186 -0.62 1.42 7.79
CA LEU A 186 -1.96 1.74 8.27
C LEU A 186 -2.12 1.25 9.71
N ARG A 187 -2.72 2.07 10.57
CA ARG A 187 -3.01 1.70 11.96
C ARG A 187 -4.51 1.72 12.19
N VAL A 188 -5.04 0.57 12.56
CA VAL A 188 -6.46 0.36 12.78
C VAL A 188 -6.67 -0.18 14.18
N GLN A 189 -7.64 0.35 14.90
CA GLN A 189 -8.00 -0.08 16.26
C GLN A 189 -9.48 -0.36 16.36
N PRO A 190 -9.91 -1.18 17.36
CA PRO A 190 -11.32 -1.33 17.66
C PRO A 190 -11.94 0.01 18.05
N LYS A 191 -13.14 0.27 17.54
CA LYS A 191 -13.92 1.44 17.92
C LYS A 191 -14.39 1.29 19.36
N MET A 192 -14.07 2.27 20.19
CA MET A 192 -14.43 2.27 21.60
C MET A 192 -15.78 2.96 21.82
N VAL A 193 -16.67 2.29 22.53
CA VAL A 193 -18.00 2.83 22.88
C VAL A 193 -18.26 2.74 24.37
N GLU A 194 -19.14 3.60 24.87
CA GLU A 194 -19.62 3.58 26.23
C GLU A 194 -21.02 2.99 26.29
N ARG A 195 -21.30 2.27 27.36
CA ARG A 195 -22.63 1.73 27.66
C ARG A 195 -22.95 1.89 29.12
N VAL A 196 -24.20 2.24 29.40
CA VAL A 196 -24.74 2.31 30.77
C VAL A 196 -25.43 1.00 31.11
N LEU A 197 -25.03 0.39 32.22
CA LEU A 197 -25.66 -0.80 32.78
C LEU A 197 -26.45 -0.38 34.02
N SER A 198 -27.77 -0.51 33.99
CA SER A 198 -28.67 -0.14 35.08
C SER A 198 -29.99 -0.91 34.99
N PRO A 199 -30.53 -1.40 36.10
CA PRO A 199 -29.92 -1.48 37.43
C PRO A 199 -28.97 -2.70 37.54
N LEU A 200 -27.85 -2.53 38.27
CA LEU A 200 -26.99 -3.64 38.70
C LEU A 200 -27.24 -3.88 40.18
N ARG A 201 -27.73 -5.07 40.53
CA ARG A 201 -27.94 -5.47 41.90
C ARG A 201 -26.61 -5.63 42.63
N VAL A 202 -26.52 -5.10 43.85
CA VAL A 202 -25.32 -5.20 44.69
C VAL A 202 -25.38 -6.47 45.51
N ASP A 203 -24.38 -7.33 45.37
CA ASP A 203 -24.21 -8.54 46.17
C ASP A 203 -23.03 -8.35 47.15
N ALA A 204 -23.05 -9.10 48.24
CA ALA A 204 -22.00 -9.03 49.24
C ALA A 204 -21.16 -10.30 49.28
N GLU A 205 -19.86 -10.13 49.46
CA GLU A 205 -18.90 -11.22 49.66
C GLU A 205 -18.23 -11.08 51.05
N GLY A 206 -17.91 -12.21 51.69
CA GLY A 206 -17.18 -12.29 52.94
C GLY A 206 -18.09 -12.32 54.18
N ALA A 207 -19.23 -11.64 54.16
CA ALA A 207 -20.22 -11.66 55.23
C ALA A 207 -21.63 -11.48 54.67
N VAL A 208 -22.64 -11.87 55.43
CA VAL A 208 -24.04 -11.68 55.05
C VAL A 208 -24.55 -10.42 55.75
N PRO A 209 -24.82 -9.32 55.06
CA PRO A 209 -25.34 -8.10 55.66
C PRO A 209 -26.84 -8.22 55.93
N GLN A 210 -27.32 -7.48 56.94
CA GLN A 210 -28.74 -7.33 57.20
C GLN A 210 -29.42 -6.49 56.14
N SER A 211 -28.75 -5.42 55.69
CA SER A 211 -29.22 -4.59 54.58
C SER A 211 -28.09 -3.93 53.79
N ILE A 212 -28.36 -3.67 52.52
CA ILE A 212 -27.51 -2.90 51.63
C ILE A 212 -28.35 -1.77 51.03
N ARG A 213 -27.87 -0.54 51.11
CA ARG A 213 -28.60 0.66 50.63
C ARG A 213 -27.65 1.59 49.83
N PRO A 214 -27.95 1.92 48.59
CA PRO A 214 -29.00 1.36 47.74
C PRO A 214 -28.69 -0.11 47.35
N ARG A 215 -29.73 -0.88 46.99
CA ARG A 215 -29.59 -2.29 46.58
C ARG A 215 -29.11 -2.46 45.13
N ALA A 216 -29.11 -1.38 44.38
CA ALA A 216 -28.69 -1.37 43.00
C ALA A 216 -27.89 -0.11 42.67
N VAL A 217 -26.99 -0.22 41.78
CA VAL A 217 -26.12 0.85 41.24
C VAL A 217 -26.22 0.92 39.73
N THR A 218 -25.78 2.05 39.18
CA THR A 218 -25.63 2.25 37.76
C THR A 218 -24.15 2.29 37.43
N ALA A 219 -23.74 1.53 36.45
CA ALA A 219 -22.35 1.53 35.96
C ALA A 219 -22.27 2.03 34.54
N ARG A 220 -21.26 2.83 34.27
CA ARG A 220 -20.85 3.21 32.92
C ARG A 220 -19.57 2.46 32.56
N ILE A 221 -19.64 1.71 31.51
CA ILE A 221 -18.51 0.91 30.99
C ILE A 221 -18.07 1.43 29.65
N ARG A 222 -16.82 1.19 29.30
CA ARG A 222 -16.20 1.52 28.01
C ARG A 222 -15.40 0.35 27.50
N GLY A 223 -15.49 0.08 26.21
CA GLY A 223 -14.73 -1.00 25.59
C GLY A 223 -14.94 -1.07 24.08
N PRO A 224 -14.35 -2.07 23.42
CA PRO A 224 -14.56 -2.32 21.99
C PRO A 224 -16.05 -2.50 21.68
N GLN A 225 -16.51 -1.87 20.59
CA GLN A 225 -17.94 -1.79 20.24
C GLN A 225 -18.59 -3.17 20.12
N ASN A 226 -17.95 -4.12 19.48
CA ASN A 226 -18.46 -5.49 19.34
C ASN A 226 -18.63 -6.17 20.71
N VAL A 227 -17.63 -6.06 21.60
CA VAL A 227 -17.66 -6.67 22.93
C VAL A 227 -18.73 -6.01 23.81
N VAL A 228 -18.79 -4.67 23.82
CA VAL A 228 -19.76 -3.91 24.64
C VAL A 228 -21.20 -4.16 24.17
N ASN A 229 -21.43 -4.25 22.84
CA ASN A 229 -22.77 -4.48 22.30
C ASN A 229 -23.28 -5.90 22.56
N GLU A 230 -22.41 -6.90 22.55
CA GLU A 230 -22.74 -8.30 22.81
C GLU A 230 -22.79 -8.63 24.32
N LEU A 231 -22.32 -7.72 25.18
CA LEU A 231 -22.27 -7.93 26.61
C LEU A 231 -23.68 -8.15 27.20
N ASN A 232 -23.88 -9.31 27.82
CA ASN A 232 -25.08 -9.57 28.61
C ASN A 232 -24.98 -8.84 29.95
N PRO A 233 -25.87 -7.89 30.25
CA PRO A 233 -25.85 -7.17 31.56
C PRO A 233 -25.92 -8.10 32.78
N ALA A 234 -26.54 -9.27 32.63
CA ALA A 234 -26.66 -10.24 33.72
C ALA A 234 -25.33 -10.92 34.10
N SER A 235 -24.32 -10.87 33.21
CA SER A 235 -22.98 -11.41 33.49
C SER A 235 -22.12 -10.45 34.33
N VAL A 236 -22.52 -9.19 34.43
CA VAL A 236 -21.79 -8.17 35.21
C VAL A 236 -22.37 -8.09 36.60
N LEU A 237 -21.51 -8.28 37.59
CA LEU A 237 -21.89 -8.28 39.00
C LEU A 237 -21.34 -7.03 39.70
N ALA A 238 -22.19 -6.35 40.48
CA ALA A 238 -21.76 -5.32 41.40
C ALA A 238 -21.58 -5.97 42.78
N VAL A 239 -20.39 -5.91 43.34
CA VAL A 239 -20.03 -6.62 44.55
C VAL A 239 -19.41 -5.68 45.56
N VAL A 240 -19.75 -5.87 46.83
CA VAL A 240 -19.08 -5.26 47.99
C VAL A 240 -18.32 -6.33 48.75
N ASN A 241 -17.06 -6.07 49.05
CA ASN A 241 -16.23 -6.99 49.83
C ASN A 241 -16.30 -6.64 51.33
N LEU A 242 -16.92 -7.53 52.10
CA LEU A 242 -17.11 -7.38 53.53
C LEU A 242 -16.15 -8.22 54.39
N GLY A 243 -15.13 -8.85 53.77
CA GLY A 243 -14.19 -9.74 54.47
C GLY A 243 -13.44 -9.08 55.62
N ALA A 244 -13.07 -7.79 55.48
CA ALA A 244 -12.44 -7.03 56.54
C ALA A 244 -13.40 -6.61 57.70
N LEU A 245 -14.71 -6.76 57.50
CA LEU A 245 -15.76 -6.34 58.42
C LEU A 245 -16.51 -7.50 59.08
N GLU A 246 -16.07 -8.75 58.86
CA GLU A 246 -16.76 -9.96 59.34
C GLU A 246 -17.05 -9.98 60.85
N SER A 247 -16.22 -9.30 61.65
CA SER A 247 -16.35 -9.24 63.10
C SER A 247 -16.87 -7.90 63.62
N GLN A 248 -17.35 -7.01 62.75
CA GLN A 248 -17.80 -5.68 63.10
C GLN A 248 -19.32 -5.56 62.97
N GLN A 249 -19.88 -4.66 63.77
CA GLN A 249 -21.31 -4.35 63.80
C GLN A 249 -21.54 -2.88 63.43
N GLY A 250 -22.68 -2.60 62.83
CA GLY A 250 -23.09 -1.24 62.52
C GLY A 250 -23.20 -0.95 61.02
N ASN A 251 -23.24 0.32 60.73
CA ASN A 251 -23.36 0.80 59.35
C ASN A 251 -22.01 1.21 58.80
N PHE A 252 -21.65 0.63 57.65
CA PHE A 252 -20.40 0.90 57.00
C PHE A 252 -20.63 1.34 55.57
N ARG A 253 -19.84 2.31 55.08
CA ARG A 253 -19.76 2.64 53.67
C ARG A 253 -18.70 1.77 53.02
N VAL A 254 -19.10 1.03 51.99
CA VAL A 254 -18.21 0.09 51.30
C VAL A 254 -18.23 0.41 49.81
N PRO A 255 -17.06 0.47 49.16
CA PRO A 255 -16.97 0.69 47.75
C PRO A 255 -17.56 -0.48 46.96
N VAL A 256 -18.20 -0.18 45.84
CA VAL A 256 -18.75 -1.16 44.91
C VAL A 256 -17.73 -1.47 43.83
N GLU A 257 -17.44 -2.75 43.65
CA GLU A 257 -16.58 -3.27 42.58
C GLU A 257 -17.42 -3.98 41.54
N LEU A 258 -17.08 -3.81 40.28
CA LEU A 258 -17.66 -4.57 39.16
C LEU A 258 -16.84 -5.81 38.88
N ARG A 259 -17.51 -6.95 38.71
CA ARG A 259 -16.90 -8.21 38.26
C ARG A 259 -17.62 -8.77 37.05
N GLY A 260 -16.93 -9.59 36.27
CA GLY A 260 -17.50 -10.22 35.09
C GLY A 260 -17.44 -9.36 33.84
N LEU A 261 -16.65 -8.27 33.85
CA LEU A 261 -16.38 -7.50 32.64
C LEU A 261 -15.44 -8.30 31.73
N PRO A 262 -15.75 -8.36 30.42
CA PRO A 262 -14.86 -9.00 29.45
C PRO A 262 -13.52 -8.27 29.32
N ASP A 263 -12.52 -8.95 28.76
CA ASP A 263 -11.23 -8.34 28.43
C ASP A 263 -11.41 -7.12 27.51
N GLY A 264 -10.70 -6.05 27.84
CA GLY A 264 -10.76 -4.78 27.09
C GLY A 264 -11.95 -3.88 27.45
N VAL A 265 -12.85 -4.32 28.33
CA VAL A 265 -13.95 -3.50 28.89
C VAL A 265 -13.60 -3.03 30.28
N GLU A 266 -13.71 -1.74 30.54
CA GLU A 266 -13.43 -1.12 31.83
C GLU A 266 -14.63 -0.35 32.35
N ALA A 267 -14.74 -0.27 33.67
CA ALA A 267 -15.71 0.59 34.36
C ALA A 267 -15.14 2.01 34.47
N ILE A 268 -15.83 2.99 33.87
CA ILE A 268 -15.42 4.40 33.95
C ILE A 268 -16.14 5.16 35.07
N ALA A 269 -17.32 4.70 35.49
CA ALA A 269 -18.06 5.25 36.60
C ALA A 269 -19.02 4.22 37.19
N VAL A 270 -19.18 4.25 38.49
CA VAL A 270 -20.22 3.50 39.23
C VAL A 270 -20.94 4.49 40.16
N GLU A 271 -22.25 4.58 40.02
CA GLU A 271 -23.06 5.54 40.78
C GLU A 271 -24.22 4.85 41.53
N PRO A 272 -24.25 4.95 42.85
CA PRO A 272 -23.22 5.48 43.76
C PRO A 272 -21.98 4.55 43.80
N GLY A 273 -20.77 5.14 43.97
CA GLY A 273 -19.51 4.38 44.08
C GLY A 273 -19.37 3.60 45.37
N GLU A 274 -20.12 4.01 46.39
CA GLU A 274 -20.17 3.37 47.70
C GLU A 274 -21.63 3.12 48.10
N VAL A 275 -21.86 2.02 48.81
CA VAL A 275 -23.16 1.69 49.42
C VAL A 275 -23.03 1.55 50.92
N THR A 276 -24.13 1.79 51.65
CA THR A 276 -24.18 1.58 53.07
C THR A 276 -24.61 0.15 53.36
N VAL A 277 -23.81 -0.56 54.14
CA VAL A 277 -24.04 -1.95 54.54
C VAL A 277 -24.27 -1.98 56.05
N GLU A 278 -25.34 -2.64 56.50
CA GLU A 278 -25.65 -2.86 57.89
C GLU A 278 -25.30 -4.30 58.28
N LEU A 279 -24.42 -4.43 59.30
CA LEU A 279 -23.98 -5.71 59.83
C LEU A 279 -24.51 -5.91 61.25
N GLU A 280 -25.13 -7.07 61.52
CA GLU A 280 -25.53 -7.50 62.86
C GLU A 280 -24.53 -8.48 63.49
N GLU A 281 -24.60 -8.57 64.82
CA GLU A 281 -23.85 -9.56 65.56
C GLU A 281 -24.28 -10.98 65.17
N ARG A 282 -23.33 -11.82 64.74
CA ARG A 282 -23.57 -13.26 64.71
C ARG A 282 -23.92 -13.71 66.14
N ALA A 283 -25.19 -14.07 66.36
CA ALA A 283 -25.60 -14.76 67.58
C ALA A 283 -24.67 -15.98 67.71
N GLY A 284 -23.83 -15.92 68.76
CA GLY A 284 -22.93 -17.01 69.08
C GLY A 284 -23.74 -18.27 69.27
N THR A 285 -23.47 -19.29 68.48
CA THR A 285 -24.01 -20.63 68.73
C THR A 285 -23.31 -21.16 70.02
N ASN A 286 -24.08 -21.25 71.05
CA ASN A 286 -23.71 -21.91 72.27
C ASN A 286 -23.61 -23.44 72.04
#